data_49c0f0f3ee6c7c2ccad745d2f1c5014e
#
_entry.id   49c0f0f3ee6c7c2ccad745d2f1c5014e
#
_cell.length_a   1.000
_cell.length_b   1.000
_cell.length_c   1.000
_cell.angle_alpha   90.00
_cell.angle_beta   90.00
_cell.angle_gamma   90.00
#
_symmetry.space_group_name_H-M   'P 1'
#
loop_
_entity.id
_entity.type
_entity.pdbx_description
1 polymer ?
#
loop_
_entity_poly.entity_id
_entity_poly.type
_entity_poly.pdbx_seq_one_letter_code
_entity_poly.pdbx_strand_id
1 'polypeptide(L)'
;MRKTLSALAVLVALLCSNTLFAASPAQPKKYRTALLDRFLEYVQVDSQSQYGKFYGDWVMTEEVAKAGELLYQEISGILSKNNAKSSIHFSQDKYIYVHFPSNLPEGLQNVKVPVLGLSAHYDTTPEAPGKGIKPQVIKNYQGGKVVVNAQENIVLDPQTADAYLNQLIGQTIVTSDGTTILGADDKAGTAIVVTTIQTLAENPNIPHGDLQFMLVPSEDVGLAAHRVETQYYKPEISFDFDGEVEGEISDESFTAKGFVVTLRGRAAHPSEAMAQQGVEVSEVLGTFLQQINQATDLKPNQSADREPYIRFPFGEIKKGDEAESVVLQGYARFFTEQEWERMKALVTNTIEHLNLAYGTQNEVVIDEACQYKNLADGRHPLTKSIIDKAARDAGVTPRYVTIRGGITPGMLNARHGISGMGVWTGQQRVHSVYEWLSEKDMFEAYSTALNIIHETLQQSLTEDKTKKDLKAALRSIKK
;
A
#
# COMPACT_ATOMS: atom_id res chain seq x y z
N MET A 1 -37.14 -37.66 24.33
CA MET A 1 -37.40 -36.28 23.93
C MET A 1 -36.19 -35.33 23.97
N ARG A 2 -35.24 -35.39 24.90
CA ARG A 2 -34.04 -34.45 24.91
C ARG A 2 -33.01 -34.71 23.80
N LYS A 3 -32.90 -35.98 23.28
CA LYS A 3 -31.96 -36.31 22.20
C LYS A 3 -32.47 -35.91 20.80
N THR A 4 -33.78 -35.81 20.61
CA THR A 4 -34.38 -35.37 19.34
C THR A 4 -34.37 -33.85 19.18
N LEU A 5 -34.43 -33.07 20.26
CA LEU A 5 -34.28 -31.61 20.21
C LEU A 5 -32.85 -31.16 19.87
N SER A 6 -31.83 -31.91 20.32
CA SER A 6 -30.42 -31.58 19.96
C SER A 6 -30.10 -31.87 18.49
N ALA A 7 -30.67 -32.93 17.92
CA ALA A 7 -30.52 -33.27 16.50
C ALA A 7 -31.25 -32.27 15.57
N LEU A 8 -32.40 -31.76 16.00
CA LEU A 8 -33.16 -30.75 15.25
C LEU A 8 -32.45 -29.39 15.29
N ALA A 9 -31.85 -29.00 16.44
CA ALA A 9 -31.08 -27.77 16.57
C ALA A 9 -29.80 -27.82 15.72
N VAL A 10 -29.13 -28.99 15.64
CA VAL A 10 -27.98 -29.20 14.76
C VAL A 10 -28.38 -29.19 13.28
N LEU A 11 -29.55 -29.77 12.93
CA LEU A 11 -30.07 -29.76 11.57
C LEU A 11 -30.52 -28.36 11.15
N VAL A 12 -31.13 -27.58 12.04
CA VAL A 12 -31.47 -26.17 11.82
C VAL A 12 -30.21 -25.30 11.70
N ALA A 13 -29.18 -25.54 12.51
CA ALA A 13 -27.89 -24.86 12.38
C ALA A 13 -27.18 -25.23 11.06
N LEU A 14 -27.28 -26.49 10.60
CA LEU A 14 -26.76 -26.94 9.30
C LEU A 14 -27.58 -26.40 8.11
N LEU A 15 -28.90 -26.27 8.23
CA LEU A 15 -29.75 -25.65 7.22
C LEU A 15 -29.56 -24.11 7.20
N CYS A 16 -29.40 -23.47 8.35
CA CYS A 16 -28.99 -22.05 8.42
C CYS A 16 -27.58 -21.81 7.89
N SER A 17 -26.63 -22.73 8.11
CA SER A 17 -25.31 -22.62 7.48
C SER A 17 -25.40 -22.74 5.96
N ASN A 18 -26.13 -23.71 5.43
CA ASN A 18 -26.28 -23.84 3.97
C ASN A 18 -27.07 -22.68 3.32
N THR A 19 -27.98 -22.02 4.03
CA THR A 19 -28.65 -20.81 3.52
C THR A 19 -27.81 -19.55 3.72
N LEU A 20 -26.98 -19.46 4.74
CA LEU A 20 -25.92 -18.43 4.88
C LEU A 20 -24.83 -18.60 3.81
N PHE A 21 -24.54 -19.85 3.41
CA PHE A 21 -23.60 -20.17 2.34
C PHE A 21 -24.13 -19.83 0.93
N ALA A 22 -25.46 -19.72 0.75
CA ALA A 22 -26.09 -19.39 -0.52
C ALA A 22 -26.43 -17.89 -0.69
N ALA A 23 -26.20 -17.06 0.34
CA ALA A 23 -26.31 -15.62 0.18
C ALA A 23 -25.09 -15.14 -0.63
N SER A 24 -25.29 -15.04 -1.95
CA SER A 24 -24.36 -14.29 -2.80
C SER A 24 -24.10 -12.93 -2.15
N PRO A 25 -22.85 -12.48 -2.04
CA PRO A 25 -22.55 -11.14 -1.54
C PRO A 25 -23.41 -10.13 -2.31
N ALA A 26 -23.69 -8.99 -1.70
CA ALA A 26 -24.51 -7.92 -2.27
C ALA A 26 -24.23 -7.78 -3.77
N GLN A 27 -25.29 -7.69 -4.59
CA GLN A 27 -25.15 -7.68 -6.05
C GLN A 27 -24.19 -6.55 -6.49
N PRO A 28 -22.89 -6.82 -6.73
CA PRO A 28 -21.90 -5.76 -6.98
C PRO A 28 -22.28 -4.90 -8.17
N LYS A 29 -22.92 -5.51 -9.18
CA LYS A 29 -23.38 -4.82 -10.39
C LYS A 29 -24.28 -3.61 -10.13
N LYS A 30 -25.04 -3.60 -9.02
CA LYS A 30 -25.86 -2.44 -8.61
C LYS A 30 -25.01 -1.18 -8.39
N TYR A 31 -23.76 -1.34 -7.93
CA TYR A 31 -22.89 -0.23 -7.55
C TYR A 31 -21.88 0.17 -8.62
N ARG A 32 -21.85 -0.51 -9.77
CA ARG A 32 -20.84 -0.28 -10.81
C ARG A 32 -20.81 1.17 -11.30
N THR A 33 -21.98 1.73 -11.61
CA THR A 33 -22.08 3.14 -12.04
C THR A 33 -21.67 4.09 -10.92
N ALA A 34 -22.17 3.86 -9.71
CA ALA A 34 -21.83 4.70 -8.57
C ALA A 34 -20.33 4.66 -8.22
N LEU A 35 -19.67 3.52 -8.42
CA LEU A 35 -18.23 3.39 -8.24
C LEU A 35 -17.45 4.26 -9.25
N LEU A 36 -17.81 4.19 -10.53
CA LEU A 36 -17.18 5.02 -11.57
C LEU A 36 -17.45 6.50 -11.34
N ASP A 37 -18.70 6.88 -11.04
CA ASP A 37 -19.06 8.28 -10.80
C ASP A 37 -18.28 8.83 -9.60
N ARG A 38 -18.19 8.07 -8.50
CA ARG A 38 -17.38 8.41 -7.32
C ARG A 38 -15.91 8.62 -7.66
N PHE A 39 -15.32 7.70 -8.42
CA PHE A 39 -13.94 7.84 -8.88
C PHE A 39 -13.75 9.13 -9.68
N LEU A 40 -14.64 9.40 -10.63
CA LEU A 40 -14.58 10.61 -11.46
C LEU A 40 -14.75 11.90 -10.64
N GLU A 41 -15.53 11.87 -9.57
CA GLU A 41 -15.64 13.01 -8.63
C GLU A 41 -14.36 13.18 -7.82
N TYR A 42 -13.79 12.08 -7.31
CA TYR A 42 -12.59 12.13 -6.46
C TYR A 42 -11.36 12.63 -7.21
N VAL A 43 -11.12 12.21 -8.46
CA VAL A 43 -9.96 12.69 -9.22
C VAL A 43 -9.99 14.19 -9.50
N GLN A 44 -11.16 14.82 -9.47
CA GLN A 44 -11.31 16.26 -9.65
C GLN A 44 -11.07 17.07 -8.36
N VAL A 45 -10.92 16.38 -7.21
CA VAL A 45 -10.55 17.03 -5.96
C VAL A 45 -9.03 17.04 -5.85
N ASP A 46 -8.43 18.22 -5.79
CA ASP A 46 -6.99 18.35 -5.59
C ASP A 46 -6.59 17.76 -4.23
N SER A 47 -5.60 16.85 -4.23
CA SER A 47 -5.09 16.22 -3.03
C SER A 47 -3.59 15.90 -3.14
N GLN A 48 -2.85 16.75 -3.85
CA GLN A 48 -1.42 16.51 -4.07
C GLN A 48 -0.63 16.66 -2.77
N SER A 49 0.14 15.61 -2.43
CA SER A 49 1.07 15.57 -1.31
C SER A 49 2.32 16.40 -1.59
N GLN A 50 3.11 16.64 -0.57
CA GLN A 50 4.38 17.33 -0.66
C GLN A 50 5.45 16.61 0.18
N TYR A 51 6.64 16.42 -0.38
CA TYR A 51 7.79 15.97 0.38
C TYR A 51 8.19 16.99 1.43
N GLY A 52 8.53 16.50 2.62
CA GLY A 52 9.20 17.30 3.64
C GLY A 52 10.65 17.61 3.26
N LYS A 53 11.32 18.46 4.06
CA LYS A 53 12.74 18.76 3.87
C LYS A 53 13.63 17.53 4.06
N PHE A 54 13.24 16.65 4.99
CA PHE A 54 13.89 15.37 5.26
C PHE A 54 12.86 14.24 5.17
N TYR A 55 13.35 13.02 4.92
CA TYR A 55 12.48 11.84 4.98
C TYR A 55 11.90 11.71 6.41
N GLY A 56 10.58 11.51 6.46
CA GLY A 56 9.84 11.42 7.73
C GLY A 56 9.27 12.75 8.23
N ASP A 57 9.60 13.87 7.59
CA ASP A 57 8.99 15.16 7.89
C ASP A 57 7.53 15.13 7.43
N TRP A 58 6.61 15.26 8.38
CA TRP A 58 5.19 15.29 8.11
C TRP A 58 4.75 16.65 7.56
N VAL A 59 4.34 16.68 6.31
CA VAL A 59 3.77 17.89 5.66
C VAL A 59 2.35 17.57 5.23
N MET A 60 1.38 18.28 5.80
CA MET A 60 -0.03 18.20 5.39
C MET A 60 -0.34 19.41 4.51
N THR A 61 -0.64 19.18 3.23
CA THR A 61 -1.08 20.24 2.33
C THR A 61 -2.55 20.61 2.61
N GLU A 62 -2.96 21.83 2.28
CA GLU A 62 -4.37 22.24 2.40
C GLU A 62 -5.27 21.39 1.50
N GLU A 63 -4.79 21.03 0.34
CA GLU A 63 -5.48 20.19 -0.64
C GLU A 63 -5.77 18.79 -0.08
N VAL A 64 -4.78 18.11 0.48
CA VAL A 64 -4.95 16.80 1.13
C VAL A 64 -5.90 16.90 2.32
N ALA A 65 -5.73 17.94 3.17
CA ALA A 65 -6.60 18.13 4.32
C ALA A 65 -8.07 18.33 3.90
N LYS A 66 -8.32 19.13 2.86
CA LYS A 66 -9.65 19.37 2.31
C LYS A 66 -10.25 18.11 1.68
N ALA A 67 -9.47 17.36 0.93
CA ALA A 67 -9.92 16.08 0.35
C ALA A 67 -10.36 15.10 1.45
N GLY A 68 -9.59 14.98 2.55
CA GLY A 68 -9.97 14.18 3.70
C GLY A 68 -11.26 14.64 4.38
N GLU A 69 -11.49 15.96 4.47
CA GLU A 69 -12.74 16.52 5.02
C GLU A 69 -13.96 16.18 4.14
N LEU A 70 -13.83 16.26 2.82
CA LEU A 70 -14.89 15.89 1.88
C LEU A 70 -15.23 14.40 1.97
N LEU A 71 -14.22 13.53 1.99
CA LEU A 71 -14.39 12.08 2.15
C LEU A 71 -15.04 11.73 3.49
N TYR A 72 -14.61 12.37 4.59
CA TYR A 72 -15.23 12.17 5.90
C TYR A 72 -16.70 12.58 5.90
N GLN A 73 -17.05 13.69 5.29
CA GLN A 73 -18.45 14.16 5.18
C GLN A 73 -19.31 13.19 4.37
N GLU A 74 -18.80 12.70 3.22
CA GLU A 74 -19.50 11.72 2.39
C GLU A 74 -19.76 10.43 3.18
N ILE A 75 -18.71 9.84 3.78
CA ILE A 75 -18.83 8.59 4.53
C ILE A 75 -19.79 8.76 5.72
N SER A 76 -19.67 9.86 6.48
CA SER A 76 -20.59 10.17 7.57
C SER A 76 -22.03 10.28 7.09
N GLY A 77 -22.27 10.89 5.94
CA GLY A 77 -23.57 10.97 5.29
C GLY A 77 -24.12 9.59 4.90
N ILE A 78 -23.30 8.73 4.31
CA ILE A 78 -23.65 7.34 3.96
C ILE A 78 -24.07 6.57 5.20
N LEU A 79 -23.26 6.59 6.26
CA LEU A 79 -23.51 5.85 7.48
C LEU A 79 -24.78 6.34 8.20
N SER A 80 -24.95 7.66 8.30
CA SER A 80 -26.12 8.27 8.95
C SER A 80 -27.41 8.02 8.19
N LYS A 81 -27.43 8.15 6.86
CA LYS A 81 -28.58 7.92 6.01
C LYS A 81 -29.12 6.50 6.14
N ASN A 82 -28.25 5.53 6.34
CA ASN A 82 -28.59 4.11 6.40
C ASN A 82 -28.76 3.62 7.86
N ASN A 83 -28.63 4.47 8.87
CA ASN A 83 -28.61 4.10 10.29
C ASN A 83 -27.65 2.92 10.56
N ALA A 84 -26.48 2.93 9.90
CA ALA A 84 -25.53 1.83 9.96
C ALA A 84 -24.99 1.65 11.39
N LYS A 85 -24.94 0.42 11.87
CA LYS A 85 -24.25 0.08 13.12
C LYS A 85 -22.75 0.13 12.89
N SER A 86 -22.17 1.31 12.98
CA SER A 86 -20.78 1.57 12.70
C SER A 86 -20.29 2.77 13.50
N SER A 87 -18.98 2.96 13.55
CA SER A 87 -18.38 4.20 14.04
C SER A 87 -17.43 4.75 12.99
N ILE A 88 -17.29 6.07 12.98
CA ILE A 88 -16.32 6.77 12.14
C ILE A 88 -15.50 7.72 13.00
N HIS A 89 -14.20 7.76 12.78
CA HIS A 89 -13.28 8.69 13.41
C HIS A 89 -12.45 9.40 12.36
N PHE A 90 -12.34 10.73 12.48
CA PHE A 90 -11.48 11.57 11.64
C PHE A 90 -10.39 12.15 12.52
N SER A 91 -9.14 11.72 12.28
CA SER A 91 -8.02 12.12 13.10
C SER A 91 -7.59 13.56 12.84
N GLN A 92 -6.82 14.12 13.76
CA GLN A 92 -6.19 15.43 13.56
C GLN A 92 -5.26 15.44 12.32
N ASP A 93 -4.58 14.33 12.08
CA ASP A 93 -3.69 14.11 10.94
C ASP A 93 -4.43 13.61 9.69
N LYS A 94 -5.76 13.77 9.64
CA LYS A 94 -6.63 13.54 8.48
C LYS A 94 -6.80 12.07 8.04
N TYR A 95 -6.42 11.09 8.86
CA TYR A 95 -6.83 9.70 8.63
C TYR A 95 -8.32 9.54 8.91
N ILE A 96 -8.99 8.74 8.09
CA ILE A 96 -10.39 8.38 8.28
C ILE A 96 -10.46 6.90 8.65
N TYR A 97 -11.07 6.60 9.78
CA TYR A 97 -11.27 5.25 10.27
C TYR A 97 -12.76 4.94 10.35
N VAL A 98 -13.16 3.80 9.78
CA VAL A 98 -14.54 3.31 9.90
C VAL A 98 -14.51 1.91 10.48
N HIS A 99 -15.36 1.66 11.46
CA HIS A 99 -15.49 0.35 12.09
C HIS A 99 -16.94 -0.13 11.99
N PHE A 100 -17.10 -1.35 11.47
CA PHE A 100 -18.34 -2.11 11.55
C PHE A 100 -18.12 -3.25 12.55
N PRO A 101 -18.78 -3.22 13.73
CA PRO A 101 -18.70 -4.32 14.67
C PRO A 101 -19.35 -5.57 14.09
N SER A 102 -18.84 -6.74 14.48
CA SER A 102 -19.38 -8.03 14.03
C SER A 102 -20.90 -8.09 14.16
N ASN A 103 -21.57 -8.54 13.09
CA ASN A 103 -23.02 -8.72 13.03
C ASN A 103 -23.43 -10.19 12.97
N LEU A 104 -22.54 -11.10 13.40
CA LEU A 104 -22.79 -12.54 13.35
C LEU A 104 -24.05 -12.92 14.12
N PRO A 105 -24.92 -13.80 13.56
CA PRO A 105 -26.12 -14.26 14.22
C PRO A 105 -25.83 -15.03 15.49
N GLU A 106 -26.83 -15.11 16.39
CA GLU A 106 -26.80 -15.92 17.59
C GLU A 106 -26.46 -17.38 17.23
N GLY A 107 -25.46 -17.96 17.86
CA GLY A 107 -24.92 -19.29 17.52
C GLY A 107 -23.59 -19.28 16.76
N LEU A 108 -23.24 -18.19 16.09
CA LEU A 108 -21.92 -17.99 15.49
C LEU A 108 -21.05 -17.00 16.26
N GLN A 109 -21.57 -16.34 17.28
CA GLN A 109 -20.86 -15.32 18.09
C GLN A 109 -19.60 -15.85 18.79
N ASN A 110 -19.49 -17.16 18.99
CA ASN A 110 -18.31 -17.81 19.59
C ASN A 110 -17.24 -18.22 18.56
N VAL A 111 -17.47 -18.00 17.27
CA VAL A 111 -16.48 -18.24 16.24
C VAL A 111 -15.49 -17.08 16.25
N LYS A 112 -14.19 -17.41 16.36
CA LYS A 112 -13.15 -16.40 16.26
C LYS A 112 -12.95 -16.06 14.78
N VAL A 113 -13.48 -14.92 14.35
CA VAL A 113 -13.20 -14.34 13.04
C VAL A 113 -12.12 -13.29 13.23
N PRO A 114 -10.99 -13.33 12.48
CA PRO A 114 -9.97 -12.29 12.54
C PRO A 114 -10.55 -10.92 12.21
N VAL A 115 -10.06 -9.88 12.85
CA VAL A 115 -10.39 -8.50 12.49
C VAL A 115 -9.82 -8.24 11.10
N LEU A 116 -10.68 -7.87 10.16
CA LEU A 116 -10.32 -7.60 8.77
C LEU A 116 -10.16 -6.09 8.55
N GLY A 117 -9.04 -5.68 7.97
CA GLY A 117 -8.77 -4.31 7.56
C GLY A 117 -8.76 -4.16 6.04
N LEU A 118 -9.39 -3.10 5.54
CA LEU A 118 -9.28 -2.66 4.16
C LEU A 118 -8.80 -1.20 4.14
N SER A 119 -7.82 -0.88 3.29
CA SER A 119 -7.25 0.46 3.19
C SER A 119 -7.06 0.91 1.74
N ALA A 120 -6.90 2.21 1.58
CA ALA A 120 -6.53 2.92 0.36
C ALA A 120 -6.00 4.30 0.75
N HIS A 121 -5.23 4.96 -0.13
CA HIS A 121 -4.85 6.34 0.11
C HIS A 121 -5.61 7.32 -0.79
N TYR A 122 -5.70 8.58 -0.37
CA TYR A 122 -6.46 9.59 -1.09
C TYR A 122 -5.65 10.81 -1.52
N ASP A 123 -4.39 10.88 -1.11
CA ASP A 123 -3.43 11.84 -1.65
C ASP A 123 -2.95 11.41 -3.04
N THR A 124 -2.28 12.31 -3.73
CA THR A 124 -1.66 12.03 -5.03
C THR A 124 -0.22 12.51 -5.04
N THR A 125 0.58 11.87 -5.88
CA THR A 125 2.02 12.10 -5.98
C THR A 125 2.41 13.55 -6.29
N PRO A 126 3.51 14.07 -5.70
CA PRO A 126 4.11 15.33 -6.13
C PRO A 126 5.04 15.20 -7.36
N GLU A 127 5.24 14.00 -7.90
CA GLU A 127 6.22 13.73 -8.98
C GLU A 127 5.79 14.25 -10.34
N ALA A 128 4.47 14.45 -10.56
CA ALA A 128 3.91 15.02 -11.78
C ALA A 128 2.76 15.98 -11.44
N PRO A 129 2.36 16.87 -12.37
CA PRO A 129 1.26 17.82 -12.12
C PRO A 129 -0.03 17.10 -11.73
N GLY A 130 -0.60 17.39 -10.56
CA GLY A 130 -1.79 16.74 -10.02
C GLY A 130 -2.94 17.72 -9.69
N LYS A 131 -2.88 18.98 -10.15
CA LYS A 131 -3.87 20.00 -9.84
C LYS A 131 -4.78 20.30 -11.02
N GLY A 132 -6.09 20.35 -10.76
CA GLY A 132 -7.08 20.67 -11.79
C GLY A 132 -7.29 19.54 -12.81
N ILE A 133 -7.28 18.30 -12.36
CA ILE A 133 -7.43 17.09 -13.19
C ILE A 133 -8.76 17.13 -13.96
N LYS A 134 -8.71 16.82 -15.25
CA LYS A 134 -9.85 16.72 -16.16
C LYS A 134 -9.97 15.31 -16.71
N PRO A 135 -10.76 14.43 -16.08
CA PRO A 135 -10.88 13.05 -16.51
C PRO A 135 -11.60 12.94 -17.86
N GLN A 136 -11.10 12.06 -18.74
CA GLN A 136 -11.71 11.72 -20.03
C GLN A 136 -12.13 10.26 -20.02
N VAL A 137 -13.42 10.00 -20.26
CA VAL A 137 -13.99 8.65 -20.26
C VAL A 137 -14.11 8.13 -21.68
N ILE A 138 -13.34 7.12 -22.01
CA ILE A 138 -13.33 6.46 -23.33
C ILE A 138 -14.14 5.18 -23.22
N LYS A 139 -15.41 5.24 -23.61
CA LYS A 139 -16.32 4.09 -23.57
C LYS A 139 -16.08 3.19 -24.78
N ASN A 140 -16.18 1.88 -24.56
CA ASN A 140 -16.11 0.88 -25.62
C ASN A 140 -14.83 1.04 -26.47
N TYR A 141 -13.68 1.00 -25.80
CA TYR A 141 -12.38 1.14 -26.46
C TYR A 141 -12.23 0.14 -27.60
N GLN A 142 -11.91 0.64 -28.79
CA GLN A 142 -11.89 -0.15 -30.04
C GLN A 142 -10.51 -0.74 -30.38
N GLY A 143 -9.55 -0.60 -29.48
CA GLY A 143 -8.14 -0.97 -29.73
C GLY A 143 -7.35 0.15 -30.44
N GLY A 144 -6.04 -0.05 -30.53
CA GLY A 144 -5.11 0.92 -31.08
C GLY A 144 -4.68 2.01 -30.12
N LYS A 145 -4.01 3.03 -30.63
CA LYS A 145 -3.47 4.13 -29.83
C LYS A 145 -4.58 5.03 -29.28
N VAL A 146 -4.41 5.46 -28.02
CA VAL A 146 -5.24 6.50 -27.43
C VAL A 146 -4.45 7.80 -27.38
N VAL A 147 -4.87 8.78 -28.16
CA VAL A 147 -4.26 10.12 -28.13
C VAL A 147 -4.89 10.88 -26.96
N VAL A 148 -4.17 10.99 -25.87
CA VAL A 148 -4.60 11.70 -24.64
C VAL A 148 -4.45 13.21 -24.84
N ASN A 149 -3.28 13.64 -25.34
CA ASN A 149 -3.00 15.05 -25.67
C ASN A 149 -2.16 15.12 -26.94
N ALA A 150 -2.79 15.61 -28.02
CA ALA A 150 -2.11 15.71 -29.32
C ALA A 150 -1.06 16.83 -29.37
N GLN A 151 -1.23 17.90 -28.58
CA GLN A 151 -0.29 19.03 -28.56
C GLN A 151 1.01 18.67 -27.84
N GLU A 152 0.91 17.95 -26.75
CA GLU A 152 2.04 17.48 -25.94
C GLU A 152 2.56 16.10 -26.38
N ASN A 153 1.97 15.51 -27.44
CA ASN A 153 2.28 14.16 -27.93
C ASN A 153 2.15 13.07 -26.85
N ILE A 154 1.16 13.22 -25.96
CA ILE A 154 0.84 12.19 -24.94
C ILE A 154 -0.07 11.15 -25.60
N VAL A 155 0.47 9.95 -25.77
CA VAL A 155 -0.21 8.85 -26.47
C VAL A 155 0.00 7.56 -25.68
N LEU A 156 -1.07 6.86 -25.37
CA LEU A 156 -1.00 5.48 -24.88
C LEU A 156 -0.88 4.55 -26.09
N ASP A 157 0.16 3.75 -26.11
CA ASP A 157 0.46 2.90 -27.26
C ASP A 157 0.49 1.42 -26.84
N PRO A 158 -0.52 0.62 -27.24
CA PRO A 158 -0.61 -0.79 -26.90
C PRO A 158 0.48 -1.67 -27.56
N GLN A 159 1.29 -1.11 -28.44
CA GLN A 159 2.45 -1.80 -29.00
C GLN A 159 3.74 -1.59 -28.19
N THR A 160 3.71 -0.71 -27.21
CA THR A 160 4.86 -0.38 -26.36
C THR A 160 4.52 -0.51 -24.88
N ALA A 161 4.53 0.59 -24.15
CA ALA A 161 4.38 0.61 -22.70
C ALA A 161 2.94 0.32 -22.20
N ASP A 162 1.94 0.44 -23.07
CA ASP A 162 0.53 0.27 -22.69
C ASP A 162 -0.05 -1.04 -23.28
N ALA A 163 0.75 -2.09 -23.34
CA ALA A 163 0.37 -3.38 -23.94
C ALA A 163 -0.88 -3.99 -23.29
N TYR A 164 -1.16 -3.67 -22.03
CA TYR A 164 -2.35 -4.13 -21.33
C TYR A 164 -3.66 -3.64 -21.97
N LEU A 165 -3.66 -2.50 -22.66
CA LEU A 165 -4.82 -2.01 -23.43
C LEU A 165 -5.36 -3.02 -24.44
N ASN A 166 -4.50 -3.92 -24.98
CA ASN A 166 -4.96 -4.96 -25.91
C ASN A 166 -5.97 -5.93 -25.30
N GLN A 167 -5.98 -6.06 -23.97
CA GLN A 167 -6.91 -6.93 -23.24
C GLN A 167 -8.23 -6.22 -22.91
N LEU A 168 -8.30 -4.89 -23.11
CA LEU A 168 -9.41 -4.04 -22.71
C LEU A 168 -10.29 -3.58 -23.89
N ILE A 169 -10.18 -4.22 -25.05
CA ILE A 169 -11.04 -3.90 -26.21
C ILE A 169 -12.50 -4.14 -25.81
N GLY A 170 -13.35 -3.14 -26.06
CA GLY A 170 -14.75 -3.14 -25.68
C GLY A 170 -15.01 -2.62 -24.26
N GLN A 171 -13.99 -2.39 -23.44
CA GLN A 171 -14.12 -1.88 -22.08
C GLN A 171 -14.07 -0.34 -22.02
N THR A 172 -14.35 0.20 -20.86
CA THR A 172 -14.20 1.63 -20.59
C THR A 172 -12.85 1.91 -19.95
N ILE A 173 -12.12 2.87 -20.49
CA ILE A 173 -10.87 3.41 -19.92
C ILE A 173 -11.06 4.88 -19.57
N VAL A 174 -10.36 5.33 -18.54
CA VAL A 174 -10.35 6.74 -18.12
C VAL A 174 -8.90 7.24 -18.17
N THR A 175 -8.71 8.44 -18.74
CA THR A 175 -7.42 9.16 -18.76
C THR A 175 -7.61 10.57 -18.22
N SER A 176 -6.54 11.30 -17.94
CA SER A 176 -6.59 12.76 -17.83
C SER A 176 -6.63 13.40 -19.22
N ASP A 177 -6.54 14.75 -19.29
CA ASP A 177 -6.33 15.47 -20.55
C ASP A 177 -4.85 15.50 -20.98
N GLY A 178 -3.97 14.76 -20.29
CA GLY A 178 -2.54 14.69 -20.56
C GLY A 178 -1.73 15.90 -20.09
N THR A 179 -2.34 16.86 -19.41
CA THR A 179 -1.63 17.99 -18.77
C THR A 179 -1.31 17.70 -17.29
N THR A 180 -1.98 16.70 -16.72
CA THR A 180 -1.84 16.27 -15.33
C THR A 180 -1.81 14.74 -15.27
N ILE A 181 -1.47 14.18 -14.09
CA ILE A 181 -1.83 12.81 -13.74
C ILE A 181 -3.34 12.62 -13.83
N LEU A 182 -3.82 11.38 -13.80
CA LEU A 182 -5.24 11.09 -13.60
C LEU A 182 -5.59 11.08 -12.09
N GLY A 183 -4.65 10.67 -11.24
CA GLY A 183 -4.86 10.42 -9.81
C GLY A 183 -5.66 9.16 -9.56
N ALA A 184 -5.58 8.18 -10.47
CA ALA A 184 -6.13 6.84 -10.23
C ALA A 184 -5.41 6.17 -9.08
N ASP A 185 -4.14 6.45 -8.94
CA ASP A 185 -3.30 6.22 -7.78
C ASP A 185 -3.51 7.33 -6.74
N ASP A 186 -4.22 7.10 -5.60
CA ASP A 186 -5.01 5.88 -5.37
C ASP A 186 -6.49 6.25 -5.08
N LYS A 187 -7.04 7.18 -5.87
CA LYS A 187 -8.47 7.50 -5.78
C LYS A 187 -9.36 6.37 -6.31
N ALA A 188 -8.79 5.43 -7.07
CA ALA A 188 -9.49 4.22 -7.46
C ALA A 188 -9.71 3.31 -6.25
N GLY A 189 -8.68 3.04 -5.46
CA GLY A 189 -8.81 2.29 -4.20
C GLY A 189 -9.68 3.01 -3.18
N THR A 190 -9.52 4.33 -3.04
CA THR A 190 -10.42 5.13 -2.20
C THR A 190 -11.88 4.97 -2.62
N ALA A 191 -12.21 5.01 -3.92
CA ALA A 191 -13.57 4.78 -4.41
C ALA A 191 -14.06 3.36 -4.14
N ILE A 192 -13.21 2.35 -4.27
CA ILE A 192 -13.50 0.95 -3.93
C ILE A 192 -13.85 0.82 -2.44
N VAL A 193 -13.01 1.35 -1.55
CA VAL A 193 -13.20 1.27 -0.09
C VAL A 193 -14.49 1.98 0.32
N VAL A 194 -14.75 3.20 -0.16
CA VAL A 194 -15.96 3.96 0.17
C VAL A 194 -17.22 3.29 -0.39
N THR A 195 -17.15 2.70 -1.58
CA THR A 195 -18.29 1.95 -2.16
C THR A 195 -18.55 0.67 -1.38
N THR A 196 -17.52 0.02 -0.85
CA THR A 196 -17.64 -1.14 0.05
C THR A 196 -18.33 -0.75 1.36
N ILE A 197 -17.93 0.38 1.98
CA ILE A 197 -18.59 0.94 3.17
C ILE A 197 -20.06 1.23 2.89
N GLN A 198 -20.37 1.87 1.75
CA GLN A 198 -21.76 2.14 1.34
C GLN A 198 -22.56 0.85 1.19
N THR A 199 -21.97 -0.16 0.55
CA THR A 199 -22.64 -1.45 0.34
C THR A 199 -23.00 -2.12 1.66
N LEU A 200 -22.10 -2.11 2.64
CA LEU A 200 -22.38 -2.67 3.97
C LEU A 200 -23.44 -1.84 4.72
N ALA A 201 -23.36 -0.52 4.65
CA ALA A 201 -24.35 0.36 5.28
C ALA A 201 -25.77 0.16 4.71
N GLU A 202 -25.88 0.00 3.38
CA GLU A 202 -27.16 -0.27 2.71
C GLU A 202 -27.67 -1.70 2.89
N ASN A 203 -26.80 -2.64 3.25
CA ASN A 203 -27.14 -4.07 3.35
C ASN A 203 -26.68 -4.63 4.72
N PRO A 204 -27.30 -4.22 5.83
CA PRO A 204 -26.86 -4.57 7.20
C PRO A 204 -26.95 -6.07 7.51
N ASN A 205 -27.59 -6.85 6.64
CA ASN A 205 -27.72 -8.30 6.78
C ASN A 205 -26.57 -9.09 6.15
N ILE A 206 -25.61 -8.45 5.48
CA ILE A 206 -24.38 -9.11 5.03
C ILE A 206 -23.61 -9.55 6.27
N PRO A 207 -23.42 -10.87 6.51
CA PRO A 207 -22.77 -11.32 7.72
C PRO A 207 -21.25 -11.10 7.65
N HIS A 208 -20.67 -10.59 8.72
CA HIS A 208 -19.22 -10.33 8.81
C HIS A 208 -18.73 -10.36 10.27
N GLY A 209 -17.42 -10.59 10.46
CA GLY A 209 -16.71 -10.31 11.71
C GLY A 209 -16.48 -8.80 11.90
N ASP A 210 -15.57 -8.43 12.79
CA ASP A 210 -15.16 -7.02 12.93
C ASP A 210 -14.44 -6.54 11.67
N LEU A 211 -14.90 -5.41 11.09
CA LEU A 211 -14.30 -4.78 9.92
C LEU A 211 -13.76 -3.41 10.27
N GLN A 212 -12.55 -3.13 9.84
CA GLN A 212 -11.89 -1.83 9.99
C GLN A 212 -11.51 -1.31 8.60
N PHE A 213 -11.87 -0.08 8.30
CA PHE A 213 -11.49 0.62 7.08
C PHE A 213 -10.61 1.81 7.44
N MET A 214 -9.61 2.08 6.63
CA MET A 214 -8.73 3.22 6.80
C MET A 214 -8.48 3.90 5.46
N LEU A 215 -8.73 5.21 5.40
CA LEU A 215 -8.28 6.05 4.29
C LEU A 215 -7.11 6.90 4.76
N VAL A 216 -6.04 6.88 3.98
CA VAL A 216 -4.71 7.34 4.37
C VAL A 216 -4.34 8.60 3.61
N PRO A 217 -3.87 9.67 4.27
CA PRO A 217 -3.18 10.78 3.65
C PRO A 217 -1.67 10.48 3.50
N SER A 218 -1.00 11.16 2.59
CA SER A 218 0.47 11.20 2.52
C SER A 218 1.17 9.83 2.32
N GLU A 219 0.51 8.90 1.58
CA GLU A 219 1.12 7.64 1.19
C GLU A 219 2.22 7.87 0.15
N ASP A 220 1.91 8.62 -0.92
CA ASP A 220 2.77 8.93 -2.06
C ASP A 220 4.08 9.66 -1.72
N VAL A 221 4.20 10.12 -0.49
CA VAL A 221 5.45 10.66 0.08
C VAL A 221 6.08 9.74 1.12
N GLY A 222 5.60 8.48 1.23
CA GLY A 222 6.15 7.43 2.08
C GLY A 222 5.77 7.55 3.56
N LEU A 223 4.69 8.25 3.90
CA LEU A 223 4.33 8.56 5.28
C LEU A 223 3.04 7.89 5.78
N ALA A 224 2.46 6.96 5.02
CA ALA A 224 1.19 6.29 5.31
C ALA A 224 1.02 5.78 6.75
N ALA A 225 2.08 5.32 7.39
CA ALA A 225 2.00 4.74 8.73
C ALA A 225 2.44 5.68 9.85
N HIS A 226 2.84 6.92 9.55
CA HIS A 226 3.52 7.78 10.52
C HIS A 226 2.61 8.29 11.65
N ARG A 227 1.35 8.52 11.38
CA ARG A 227 0.36 9.10 12.30
C ARG A 227 -0.86 8.21 12.52
N VAL A 228 -0.75 6.92 12.20
CA VAL A 228 -1.84 5.96 12.39
C VAL A 228 -2.17 5.79 13.87
N GLU A 229 -3.45 5.91 14.18
CA GLU A 229 -4.00 5.70 15.51
C GLU A 229 -4.44 4.23 15.66
N THR A 230 -3.57 3.39 16.20
CA THR A 230 -3.78 1.93 16.27
C THR A 230 -4.95 1.50 17.16
N GLN A 231 -5.52 2.39 17.96
CA GLN A 231 -6.78 2.12 18.67
C GLN A 231 -7.99 2.06 17.71
N TYR A 232 -7.89 2.63 16.50
CA TYR A 232 -8.95 2.61 15.49
C TYR A 232 -8.66 1.68 14.32
N TYR A 233 -7.37 1.35 14.08
CA TYR A 233 -6.96 0.45 12.99
C TYR A 233 -5.85 -0.49 13.44
N LYS A 234 -6.22 -1.71 13.76
CA LYS A 234 -5.31 -2.79 14.14
C LYS A 234 -5.86 -4.14 13.69
N PRO A 235 -6.06 -4.38 12.39
CA PRO A 235 -6.56 -5.65 11.88
C PRO A 235 -5.56 -6.78 12.07
N GLU A 236 -6.07 -8.02 12.14
CA GLU A 236 -5.27 -9.25 12.08
C GLU A 236 -4.98 -9.67 10.64
N ILE A 237 -5.87 -9.30 9.68
CA ILE A 237 -5.72 -9.49 8.24
C ILE A 237 -5.98 -8.14 7.56
N SER A 238 -5.10 -7.71 6.66
CA SER A 238 -5.24 -6.43 5.98
C SER A 238 -5.04 -6.57 4.48
N PHE A 239 -5.83 -5.82 3.72
CA PHE A 239 -5.70 -5.64 2.26
C PHE A 239 -5.75 -4.16 1.92
N ASP A 240 -4.85 -3.75 1.05
CA ASP A 240 -4.72 -2.38 0.56
C ASP A 240 -5.05 -2.34 -0.93
N PHE A 241 -5.97 -1.48 -1.31
CA PHE A 241 -6.40 -1.37 -2.70
C PHE A 241 -5.61 -0.26 -3.37
N ASP A 242 -4.42 -0.60 -3.87
CA ASP A 242 -3.44 0.32 -4.42
C ASP A 242 -2.53 -0.36 -5.47
N GLY A 243 -3.02 -1.42 -6.11
CA GLY A 243 -2.25 -2.13 -7.14
C GLY A 243 -2.69 -1.79 -8.56
N GLU A 244 -1.92 -2.22 -9.55
CA GLU A 244 -2.11 -1.83 -10.95
C GLU A 244 -3.02 -2.82 -11.71
N VAL A 245 -2.46 -3.86 -12.28
CA VAL A 245 -3.08 -4.75 -13.26
C VAL A 245 -4.05 -5.74 -12.60
N GLU A 246 -5.17 -6.02 -13.25
CA GLU A 246 -6.15 -7.01 -12.83
C GLU A 246 -5.51 -8.33 -12.38
N GLY A 247 -5.88 -8.76 -11.20
CA GLY A 247 -5.43 -10.03 -10.61
C GLY A 247 -4.05 -9.98 -9.99
N GLU A 248 -3.29 -8.90 -10.10
CA GLU A 248 -2.02 -8.75 -9.40
C GLU A 248 -2.24 -8.55 -7.90
N ILE A 249 -1.61 -9.43 -7.13
CA ILE A 249 -1.59 -9.36 -5.68
C ILE A 249 -0.16 -9.09 -5.23
N SER A 250 0.07 -7.94 -4.63
CA SER A 250 1.37 -7.59 -4.06
C SER A 250 1.66 -8.46 -2.84
N ASP A 251 2.47 -9.49 -3.06
CA ASP A 251 2.76 -10.55 -2.09
C ASP A 251 4.07 -10.33 -1.33
N GLU A 252 5.04 -9.73 -1.98
CA GLU A 252 6.35 -9.39 -1.44
C GLU A 252 6.77 -7.99 -1.86
N SER A 253 7.61 -7.37 -1.04
CA SER A 253 8.30 -6.14 -1.37
C SER A 253 9.71 -6.16 -0.81
N PHE A 254 10.55 -5.21 -1.19
CA PHE A 254 11.75 -4.96 -0.43
C PHE A 254 11.43 -4.59 1.03
N THR A 255 12.38 -4.85 1.93
CA THR A 255 12.52 -4.11 3.18
C THR A 255 13.41 -2.90 2.92
N ALA A 256 13.09 -1.75 3.50
CA ALA A 256 13.79 -0.50 3.31
C ALA A 256 14.35 0.04 4.62
N LYS A 257 15.67 0.29 4.65
CA LYS A 257 16.36 0.96 5.75
C LYS A 257 17.21 2.12 5.23
N GLY A 258 17.57 3.04 6.12
CA GLY A 258 18.29 4.26 5.78
C GLY A 258 19.71 4.34 6.34
N PHE A 259 20.50 5.24 5.74
CA PHE A 259 21.81 5.66 6.23
C PHE A 259 21.89 7.18 6.23
N VAL A 260 22.52 7.74 7.24
CA VAL A 260 23.00 9.12 7.22
C VAL A 260 24.51 9.07 7.36
N VAL A 261 25.23 9.47 6.32
CA VAL A 261 26.69 9.50 6.29
C VAL A 261 27.15 10.95 6.36
N THR A 262 27.98 11.26 7.33
CA THR A 262 28.64 12.57 7.44
C THR A 262 30.10 12.42 7.09
N LEU A 263 30.53 13.01 5.98
CA LEU A 263 31.89 13.07 5.52
C LEU A 263 32.47 14.43 5.89
N ARG A 264 33.70 14.44 6.37
CA ARG A 264 34.43 15.66 6.84
C ARG A 264 35.77 15.80 6.15
N GLY A 265 36.06 17.03 5.73
CA GLY A 265 37.40 17.48 5.36
C GLY A 265 38.17 17.98 6.56
N ARG A 266 39.39 18.43 6.33
CA ARG A 266 40.20 19.17 7.26
C ARG A 266 40.65 20.46 6.58
N ALA A 267 40.13 21.58 7.04
CA ALA A 267 40.46 22.89 6.48
C ALA A 267 41.95 23.20 6.67
N ALA A 268 42.56 23.72 5.62
CA ALA A 268 43.92 24.27 5.65
C ALA A 268 44.02 25.38 4.61
N HIS A 269 44.83 26.40 4.88
CA HIS A 269 45.10 27.41 3.87
C HIS A 269 45.85 26.78 2.68
N PRO A 270 45.50 27.06 1.42
CA PRO A 270 46.10 26.40 0.26
C PRO A 270 47.62 26.42 0.22
N SER A 271 48.26 27.52 0.67
CA SER A 271 49.71 27.62 0.74
C SER A 271 50.35 26.75 1.83
N GLU A 272 49.58 26.26 2.79
CA GLU A 272 50.05 25.51 3.95
C GLU A 272 49.40 24.11 4.01
N ALA A 273 48.57 23.76 3.03
CA ALA A 273 47.76 22.53 3.02
C ALA A 273 48.62 21.27 3.24
N MET A 274 49.82 21.20 2.67
CA MET A 274 50.74 20.08 2.87
C MET A 274 51.25 20.02 4.32
N ALA A 275 51.68 21.15 4.89
CA ALA A 275 52.21 21.22 6.25
C ALA A 275 51.11 20.95 7.32
N GLN A 276 49.88 21.41 7.06
CA GLN A 276 48.72 21.27 7.93
C GLN A 276 47.92 20.00 7.67
N GLN A 277 48.35 19.16 6.71
CA GLN A 277 47.64 17.96 6.29
C GLN A 277 46.16 18.23 5.94
N GLY A 278 45.93 19.29 5.16
CA GLY A 278 44.60 19.64 4.68
C GLY A 278 43.98 18.49 3.86
N VAL A 279 42.68 18.28 4.00
CA VAL A 279 41.92 17.27 3.29
C VAL A 279 40.65 17.94 2.75
N GLU A 280 40.51 17.95 1.43
CA GLU A 280 39.31 18.42 0.78
C GLU A 280 38.15 17.45 1.00
N VAL A 281 36.98 17.94 1.44
CA VAL A 281 35.81 17.08 1.64
C VAL A 281 35.34 16.45 0.33
N SER A 282 35.56 17.11 -0.80
CA SER A 282 35.27 16.59 -2.15
C SER A 282 36.07 15.34 -2.49
N GLU A 283 37.31 15.24 -2.02
CA GLU A 283 38.20 14.08 -2.18
C GLU A 283 37.65 12.88 -1.36
N VAL A 284 37.29 13.15 -0.10
CA VAL A 284 36.67 12.13 0.77
C VAL A 284 35.35 11.62 0.18
N LEU A 285 34.50 12.53 -0.31
CA LEU A 285 33.23 12.19 -0.99
C LEU A 285 33.47 11.34 -2.26
N GLY A 286 34.41 11.76 -3.10
CA GLY A 286 34.75 11.03 -4.32
C GLY A 286 35.19 9.59 -4.01
N THR A 287 36.05 9.42 -3.00
CA THR A 287 36.52 8.11 -2.57
C THR A 287 35.38 7.26 -1.95
N PHE A 288 34.52 7.86 -1.13
CA PHE A 288 33.34 7.18 -0.59
C PHE A 288 32.46 6.61 -1.71
N LEU A 289 32.03 7.47 -2.64
CA LEU A 289 31.17 7.06 -3.74
C LEU A 289 31.83 6.01 -4.64
N GLN A 290 33.15 6.12 -4.88
CA GLN A 290 33.88 5.13 -5.63
C GLN A 290 33.86 3.77 -4.95
N GLN A 291 34.13 3.70 -3.65
CA GLN A 291 34.14 2.44 -2.91
C GLN A 291 32.75 1.80 -2.84
N ILE A 292 31.69 2.58 -2.59
CA ILE A 292 30.30 2.08 -2.65
C ILE A 292 29.98 1.55 -4.06
N ASN A 293 30.38 2.25 -5.10
CA ASN A 293 30.14 1.86 -6.48
C ASN A 293 30.93 0.63 -6.95
N GLN A 294 31.97 0.21 -6.24
CA GLN A 294 32.69 -1.04 -6.51
C GLN A 294 31.83 -2.29 -6.19
N ALA A 295 30.85 -2.18 -5.31
CA ALA A 295 29.85 -3.22 -5.08
C ALA A 295 28.81 -3.21 -6.22
N THR A 296 29.19 -3.71 -7.39
CA THR A 296 28.41 -3.61 -8.65
C THR A 296 27.09 -4.32 -8.59
N ASP A 297 27.00 -5.39 -7.80
CA ASP A 297 25.77 -6.18 -7.57
C ASP A 297 24.76 -5.51 -6.61
N LEU A 298 25.09 -4.33 -6.06
CA LEU A 298 24.21 -3.55 -5.20
C LEU A 298 23.77 -2.22 -5.85
N LYS A 299 23.69 -2.16 -7.19
CA LYS A 299 23.29 -0.97 -7.93
C LYS A 299 21.83 -1.02 -8.38
N PRO A 300 21.08 0.08 -8.21
CA PRO A 300 19.66 0.14 -8.67
C PRO A 300 19.48 -0.17 -10.16
N ASN A 301 20.38 0.30 -11.01
CA ASN A 301 20.33 0.09 -12.46
C ASN A 301 20.66 -1.34 -12.91
N GLN A 302 21.04 -2.21 -11.99
CA GLN A 302 21.29 -3.64 -12.20
C GLN A 302 20.29 -4.51 -11.46
N SER A 303 19.37 -3.90 -10.70
CA SER A 303 18.33 -4.57 -10.00
C SER A 303 17.03 -4.49 -10.80
N ALA A 304 16.58 -5.61 -11.33
CA ALA A 304 15.38 -5.70 -12.15
C ALA A 304 14.23 -6.44 -11.45
N ASP A 305 14.53 -7.30 -10.47
CA ASP A 305 13.56 -8.11 -9.75
C ASP A 305 13.87 -8.08 -8.24
N ARG A 306 14.54 -9.09 -7.73
CA ARG A 306 14.81 -9.28 -6.29
C ARG A 306 16.24 -8.94 -5.88
N GLU A 307 17.04 -8.40 -6.79
CA GLU A 307 18.41 -8.02 -6.45
C GLU A 307 18.42 -6.82 -5.53
N PRO A 308 19.12 -6.94 -4.37
CA PRO A 308 19.22 -5.86 -3.41
C PRO A 308 20.05 -4.69 -3.97
N TYR A 309 19.78 -3.48 -3.47
CA TYR A 309 20.59 -2.33 -3.86
C TYR A 309 20.72 -1.29 -2.74
N ILE A 310 21.78 -0.47 -2.88
CA ILE A 310 22.05 0.67 -2.03
C ILE A 310 22.20 1.93 -2.89
N ARG A 311 21.71 3.06 -2.40
CA ARG A 311 21.78 4.35 -3.09
C ARG A 311 21.99 5.51 -2.12
N PHE A 312 22.78 6.49 -2.55
CA PHE A 312 22.97 7.78 -1.88
C PHE A 312 22.58 8.92 -2.85
N PRO A 313 21.27 9.19 -3.03
CA PRO A 313 20.80 10.14 -4.05
C PRO A 313 20.93 11.60 -3.61
N PHE A 314 20.98 11.86 -2.29
CA PHE A 314 20.91 13.20 -1.73
C PHE A 314 22.15 13.49 -0.89
N GLY A 315 22.65 14.73 -1.01
CA GLY A 315 23.71 15.25 -0.17
C GLY A 315 23.55 16.74 0.05
N GLU A 316 23.88 17.19 1.23
CA GLU A 316 23.93 18.61 1.60
C GLU A 316 25.37 18.98 2.02
N ILE A 317 25.92 20.01 1.42
CA ILE A 317 27.23 20.56 1.85
C ILE A 317 26.98 21.55 2.98
N LYS A 318 27.59 21.27 4.14
CA LYS A 318 27.56 22.15 5.30
C LYS A 318 28.94 22.81 5.46
N LYS A 319 28.97 24.13 5.51
CA LYS A 319 30.17 24.92 5.83
C LYS A 319 30.15 25.19 7.32
N GLY A 320 31.22 24.75 8.02
CA GLY A 320 31.48 25.04 9.42
C GLY A 320 32.68 25.94 9.58
N ASP A 321 32.90 26.49 10.78
CA ASP A 321 34.00 27.40 11.07
C ASP A 321 35.38 26.74 10.99
N GLU A 322 35.46 25.39 11.14
CA GLU A 322 36.72 24.66 11.18
C GLU A 322 36.88 23.60 10.07
N ALA A 323 35.79 23.16 9.43
CA ALA A 323 35.83 22.17 8.37
C ALA A 323 34.55 22.18 7.52
N GLU A 324 34.72 21.87 6.24
CA GLU A 324 33.58 21.57 5.38
C GLU A 324 33.12 20.13 5.63
N SER A 325 31.82 19.91 5.63
CA SER A 325 31.24 18.56 5.71
C SER A 325 30.16 18.35 4.67
N VAL A 326 30.02 17.10 4.23
CA VAL A 326 28.91 16.64 3.37
C VAL A 326 28.12 15.63 4.15
N VAL A 327 26.82 15.86 4.23
CA VAL A 327 25.86 14.91 4.80
C VAL A 327 25.10 14.25 3.65
N LEU A 328 25.25 12.93 3.54
CA LEU A 328 24.58 12.11 2.53
C LEU A 328 23.45 11.34 3.21
N GLN A 329 22.27 11.38 2.62
CA GLN A 329 21.18 10.46 2.93
C GLN A 329 21.21 9.31 1.95
N GLY A 330 21.26 8.09 2.45
CA GLY A 330 21.26 6.88 1.67
C GLY A 330 20.16 5.93 2.10
N TYR A 331 19.81 5.00 1.23
CA TYR A 331 18.88 3.94 1.55
C TYR A 331 19.31 2.61 0.94
N ALA A 332 18.92 1.54 1.62
CA ALA A 332 19.05 0.16 1.18
C ALA A 332 17.68 -0.45 0.89
N ARG A 333 17.63 -1.33 -0.10
CA ARG A 333 16.49 -2.17 -0.45
C ARG A 333 16.96 -3.61 -0.51
N PHE A 334 16.33 -4.50 0.26
CA PHE A 334 16.77 -5.88 0.43
C PHE A 334 15.58 -6.80 0.80
N PHE A 335 15.76 -8.11 0.65
CA PHE A 335 14.77 -9.12 1.01
C PHE A 335 15.17 -9.93 2.25
N THR A 336 16.47 -10.06 2.52
CA THR A 336 17.00 -10.90 3.59
C THR A 336 17.85 -10.11 4.57
N GLU A 337 17.88 -10.54 5.83
CA GLU A 337 18.77 -9.96 6.84
C GLU A 337 20.25 -10.11 6.47
N GLN A 338 20.64 -11.19 5.76
CA GLN A 338 21.99 -11.36 5.28
C GLN A 338 22.41 -10.26 4.29
N GLU A 339 21.52 -9.87 3.38
CA GLU A 339 21.72 -8.76 2.45
C GLU A 339 21.87 -7.44 3.19
N TRP A 340 21.03 -7.19 4.20
CA TRP A 340 21.13 -6.02 5.07
C TRP A 340 22.50 -5.94 5.79
N GLU A 341 22.91 -7.01 6.46
CA GLU A 341 24.19 -7.02 7.17
C GLU A 341 25.37 -6.80 6.22
N ARG A 342 25.31 -7.32 5.00
CA ARG A 342 26.31 -7.06 3.96
C ARG A 342 26.36 -5.58 3.56
N MET A 343 25.21 -4.94 3.35
CA MET A 343 25.13 -3.52 3.00
C MET A 343 25.61 -2.63 4.14
N LYS A 344 25.21 -2.94 5.35
CA LYS A 344 25.63 -2.26 6.57
C LYS A 344 27.16 -2.32 6.73
N ALA A 345 27.72 -3.52 6.59
CA ALA A 345 29.16 -3.74 6.64
C ALA A 345 29.91 -2.95 5.54
N LEU A 346 29.39 -2.94 4.30
CA LEU A 346 29.98 -2.17 3.21
C LEU A 346 30.13 -0.69 3.57
N VAL A 347 29.06 -0.06 4.05
CA VAL A 347 29.06 1.37 4.39
C VAL A 347 29.96 1.63 5.60
N THR A 348 29.85 0.84 6.66
CA THR A 348 30.63 0.99 7.90
C THR A 348 32.15 0.85 7.63
N ASN A 349 32.53 -0.22 6.93
CA ASN A 349 33.95 -0.46 6.58
C ASN A 349 34.52 0.63 5.67
N THR A 350 33.69 1.17 4.77
CA THR A 350 34.09 2.30 3.92
C THR A 350 34.38 3.53 4.78
N ILE A 351 33.52 3.85 5.76
CA ILE A 351 33.77 4.98 6.68
C ILE A 351 35.04 4.76 7.52
N GLU A 352 35.25 3.57 8.05
CA GLU A 352 36.46 3.22 8.80
C GLU A 352 37.72 3.38 7.94
N HIS A 353 37.69 2.91 6.70
CA HIS A 353 38.79 3.06 5.75
C HIS A 353 39.08 4.52 5.44
N LEU A 354 38.07 5.36 5.21
CA LEU A 354 38.24 6.80 4.99
C LEU A 354 38.87 7.49 6.21
N ASN A 355 38.45 7.13 7.41
CA ASN A 355 38.98 7.68 8.65
C ASN A 355 40.48 7.35 8.81
N LEU A 356 40.88 6.13 8.46
CA LEU A 356 42.28 5.72 8.48
C LEU A 356 43.09 6.39 7.37
N ALA A 357 42.56 6.47 6.15
CA ALA A 357 43.28 7.01 4.99
C ALA A 357 43.50 8.52 5.07
N TYR A 358 42.53 9.27 5.55
CA TYR A 358 42.51 10.72 5.56
C TYR A 358 42.74 11.34 6.95
N GLY A 359 42.69 10.51 8.01
CA GLY A 359 42.77 11.00 9.39
C GLY A 359 41.63 11.94 9.75
N THR A 360 40.46 11.74 9.16
CA THR A 360 39.23 12.52 9.38
C THR A 360 38.32 11.78 10.33
N GLN A 361 37.22 12.43 10.75
CA GLN A 361 36.19 11.84 11.63
C GLN A 361 34.89 11.74 10.89
N ASN A 362 34.83 10.85 9.87
CA ASN A 362 33.60 10.54 9.15
C ASN A 362 32.73 9.63 10.01
N GLU A 363 31.42 9.76 9.85
CA GLU A 363 30.43 9.03 10.63
C GLU A 363 29.36 8.43 9.74
N VAL A 364 28.81 7.30 10.17
CA VAL A 364 27.58 6.75 9.64
C VAL A 364 26.60 6.52 10.79
N VAL A 365 25.40 7.03 10.62
CA VAL A 365 24.24 6.68 11.45
C VAL A 365 23.37 5.76 10.63
N ILE A 366 23.10 4.59 11.17
CA ILE A 366 22.25 3.59 10.54
C ILE A 366 20.83 3.80 11.10
N ASP A 367 19.90 4.09 10.23
CA ASP A 367 18.49 4.12 10.59
C ASP A 367 17.95 2.68 10.57
N GLU A 368 17.97 2.05 11.74
CA GLU A 368 17.40 0.70 11.93
C GLU A 368 15.87 0.68 11.85
N ALA A 369 15.21 1.85 11.95
CA ALA A 369 13.80 1.95 11.70
C ALA A 369 13.52 1.70 10.22
N CYS A 370 12.75 0.66 9.92
CA CYS A 370 12.35 0.38 8.55
C CYS A 370 11.40 1.46 8.05
N GLN A 371 11.63 1.98 6.86
CA GLN A 371 10.63 2.80 6.15
C GLN A 371 9.41 1.93 5.83
N TYR A 372 9.64 0.73 5.30
CA TYR A 372 8.66 -0.33 5.13
C TYR A 372 9.34 -1.71 5.23
N LYS A 373 8.58 -2.72 5.62
CA LYS A 373 9.01 -4.12 5.66
C LYS A 373 8.46 -4.89 4.48
N ASN A 374 9.09 -6.02 4.17
CA ASN A 374 8.58 -6.99 3.23
C ASN A 374 7.13 -7.38 3.60
N LEU A 375 6.22 -7.35 2.61
CA LEU A 375 4.81 -7.68 2.78
C LEU A 375 4.59 -9.13 3.26
N ALA A 376 5.55 -10.03 3.01
CA ALA A 376 5.48 -11.41 3.47
C ALA A 376 5.70 -11.56 4.98
N ASP A 377 6.33 -10.56 5.63
CA ASP A 377 6.70 -10.64 7.04
C ASP A 377 5.48 -10.52 7.96
N GLY A 378 5.33 -11.50 8.88
CA GLY A 378 4.28 -11.47 9.90
C GLY A 378 2.85 -11.66 9.38
N ARG A 379 2.66 -12.07 8.15
CA ARG A 379 1.35 -12.25 7.52
C ARG A 379 0.52 -13.32 8.22
N HIS A 380 -0.77 -13.04 8.41
CA HIS A 380 -1.71 -14.03 8.94
C HIS A 380 -1.86 -15.22 7.98
N PRO A 381 -1.89 -16.47 8.46
CA PRO A 381 -1.91 -17.67 7.60
C PRO A 381 -3.06 -17.73 6.60
N LEU A 382 -4.21 -17.17 6.93
CA LEU A 382 -5.39 -17.18 6.05
C LEU A 382 -5.35 -16.13 4.94
N THR A 383 -4.47 -15.13 5.00
CA THR A 383 -4.51 -13.97 4.06
C THR A 383 -4.45 -14.41 2.60
N LYS A 384 -3.51 -15.31 2.25
CA LYS A 384 -3.38 -15.80 0.86
C LYS A 384 -4.59 -16.59 0.39
N SER A 385 -5.12 -17.48 1.20
CA SER A 385 -6.28 -18.30 0.82
C SER A 385 -7.55 -17.48 0.69
N ILE A 386 -7.70 -16.44 1.50
CA ILE A 386 -8.84 -15.50 1.41
C ILE A 386 -8.81 -14.76 0.08
N ILE A 387 -7.69 -14.08 -0.24
CA ILE A 387 -7.59 -13.28 -1.47
C ILE A 387 -7.67 -14.18 -2.72
N ASP A 388 -7.06 -15.35 -2.70
CA ASP A 388 -7.07 -16.29 -3.82
C ASP A 388 -8.51 -16.69 -4.18
N LYS A 389 -9.29 -17.05 -3.18
CA LYS A 389 -10.69 -17.41 -3.40
C LYS A 389 -11.56 -16.20 -3.72
N ALA A 390 -11.38 -15.08 -3.04
CA ALA A 390 -12.15 -13.85 -3.27
C ALA A 390 -11.99 -13.33 -4.70
N ALA A 391 -10.77 -13.33 -5.23
CA ALA A 391 -10.49 -12.95 -6.61
C ALA A 391 -11.15 -13.89 -7.62
N ARG A 392 -11.02 -15.23 -7.42
CA ARG A 392 -11.66 -16.24 -8.29
C ARG A 392 -13.18 -16.12 -8.28
N ASP A 393 -13.78 -15.84 -7.13
CA ASP A 393 -15.22 -15.65 -7.01
C ASP A 393 -15.71 -14.33 -7.68
N ALA A 394 -14.79 -13.35 -7.84
CA ALA A 394 -15.01 -12.17 -8.67
C ALA A 394 -14.80 -12.42 -10.18
N GLY A 395 -14.35 -13.62 -10.56
CA GLY A 395 -14.06 -14.00 -11.94
C GLY A 395 -12.62 -13.73 -12.38
N VAL A 396 -11.74 -13.34 -11.44
CA VAL A 396 -10.36 -12.95 -11.69
C VAL A 396 -9.39 -14.07 -11.27
N THR A 397 -8.37 -14.32 -12.07
CA THR A 397 -7.29 -15.24 -11.72
C THR A 397 -6.17 -14.49 -11.00
N PRO A 398 -5.95 -14.71 -9.68
CA PRO A 398 -4.92 -14.00 -8.95
C PRO A 398 -3.52 -14.40 -9.42
N ARG A 399 -2.63 -13.41 -9.49
CA ARG A 399 -1.21 -13.52 -9.83
C ARG A 399 -0.39 -12.79 -8.79
N TYR A 400 0.44 -13.53 -8.06
CA TYR A 400 1.29 -12.95 -7.02
C TYR A 400 2.51 -12.27 -7.63
N VAL A 401 2.76 -11.05 -7.20
CA VAL A 401 3.87 -10.23 -7.69
C VAL A 401 4.74 -9.72 -6.54
N THR A 402 6.01 -9.53 -6.84
CA THR A 402 6.95 -8.84 -5.97
C THR A 402 7.04 -7.39 -6.43
N ILE A 403 6.71 -6.44 -5.56
CA ILE A 403 6.81 -5.02 -5.86
C ILE A 403 8.16 -4.45 -5.44
N ARG A 404 8.62 -3.44 -6.15
CA ARG A 404 9.92 -2.79 -5.93
C ARG A 404 9.82 -1.49 -5.11
N GLY A 405 8.66 -1.19 -4.58
CA GLY A 405 8.35 -0.04 -3.74
C GLY A 405 7.81 -0.41 -2.38
N GLY A 406 7.45 0.57 -1.60
CA GLY A 406 6.66 0.44 -0.39
C GLY A 406 5.22 0.80 -0.69
N ILE A 407 4.29 0.13 -0.05
CA ILE A 407 2.87 0.47 -0.01
C ILE A 407 2.41 0.49 1.45
N THR A 408 1.24 1.02 1.71
CA THR A 408 0.68 1.15 3.07
C THR A 408 0.88 -0.07 3.96
N PRO A 409 0.60 -1.34 3.56
CA PRO A 409 0.83 -2.50 4.42
C PRO A 409 2.28 -2.71 4.85
N GLY A 410 3.24 -2.43 3.97
CA GLY A 410 4.67 -2.52 4.29
C GLY A 410 5.09 -1.48 5.32
N MET A 411 4.56 -0.25 5.21
CA MET A 411 4.80 0.84 6.16
C MET A 411 4.13 0.55 7.52
N LEU A 412 2.89 0.04 7.51
CA LEU A 412 2.16 -0.38 8.71
C LEU A 412 2.88 -1.52 9.44
N ASN A 413 3.40 -2.49 8.69
CA ASN A 413 4.17 -3.59 9.27
C ASN A 413 5.45 -3.09 9.93
N ALA A 414 6.16 -2.16 9.30
CA ALA A 414 7.38 -1.59 9.85
C ALA A 414 7.16 -0.88 11.19
N ARG A 415 6.09 -0.09 11.31
CA ARG A 415 5.85 0.77 12.49
C ARG A 415 4.94 0.16 13.54
N HIS A 416 3.98 -0.65 13.12
CA HIS A 416 2.90 -1.11 13.99
C HIS A 416 2.73 -2.63 14.01
N GLY A 417 3.50 -3.38 13.21
CA GLY A 417 3.39 -4.83 13.11
C GLY A 417 2.07 -5.30 12.45
N ILE A 418 1.43 -4.44 11.66
CA ILE A 418 0.21 -4.74 10.93
C ILE A 418 0.61 -5.13 9.51
N SER A 419 0.60 -6.42 9.21
CA SER A 419 0.94 -6.94 7.88
C SER A 419 -0.29 -7.04 6.97
N GLY A 420 -0.07 -6.95 5.66
CA GLY A 420 -1.15 -7.05 4.67
C GLY A 420 -0.63 -7.35 3.28
N MET A 421 -1.53 -7.31 2.30
CA MET A 421 -1.23 -7.49 0.88
C MET A 421 -1.85 -6.36 0.07
N GLY A 422 -1.19 -5.97 -1.04
CA GLY A 422 -1.78 -5.06 -2.02
C GLY A 422 -2.69 -5.80 -2.99
N VAL A 423 -3.78 -5.15 -3.39
CA VAL A 423 -4.79 -5.64 -4.34
C VAL A 423 -4.89 -4.64 -5.48
N TRP A 424 -5.03 -5.10 -6.71
CA TRP A 424 -5.18 -4.24 -7.89
C TRP A 424 -6.39 -3.29 -7.78
N THR A 425 -6.31 -2.18 -8.48
CA THR A 425 -7.40 -1.21 -8.67
C THR A 425 -7.73 -0.95 -10.13
N GLY A 426 -6.84 -1.36 -11.04
CA GLY A 426 -6.93 -1.10 -12.47
C GLY A 426 -6.21 0.16 -12.91
N GLN A 427 -5.51 0.85 -11.98
CA GLN A 427 -4.63 1.99 -12.29
C GLN A 427 -3.42 1.55 -13.11
N GLN A 428 -2.91 2.44 -13.96
CA GLN A 428 -1.80 2.15 -14.86
C GLN A 428 -0.97 3.40 -15.10
N ARG A 429 0.34 3.22 -15.31
CA ARG A 429 1.27 4.32 -15.63
C ARG A 429 1.23 5.43 -14.56
N VAL A 430 1.07 5.06 -13.31
CA VAL A 430 0.99 5.94 -12.15
C VAL A 430 2.16 6.95 -12.11
N HIS A 431 2.01 8.04 -11.35
CA HIS A 431 3.00 9.10 -11.19
C HIS A 431 3.40 9.80 -12.51
N SER A 432 2.55 9.77 -13.53
CA SER A 432 2.85 10.37 -14.84
C SER A 432 1.62 10.94 -15.53
N VAL A 433 1.83 11.84 -16.48
CA VAL A 433 0.78 12.37 -17.36
C VAL A 433 0.21 11.32 -18.33
N TYR A 434 0.79 10.13 -18.36
CA TYR A 434 0.31 8.96 -19.11
C TYR A 434 -0.61 8.07 -18.28
N GLU A 435 -0.96 8.48 -17.07
CA GLU A 435 -1.78 7.69 -16.15
C GLU A 435 -3.17 7.44 -16.71
N TRP A 436 -3.67 6.20 -16.55
CA TRP A 436 -4.99 5.79 -16.97
C TRP A 436 -5.56 4.70 -16.08
N LEU A 437 -6.88 4.48 -16.14
CA LEU A 437 -7.61 3.49 -15.35
C LEU A 437 -8.48 2.60 -16.24
N SER A 438 -8.52 1.31 -15.93
CA SER A 438 -9.52 0.35 -16.41
C SER A 438 -10.73 0.32 -15.48
N GLU A 439 -11.89 0.77 -15.96
CA GLU A 439 -13.14 0.72 -15.18
C GLU A 439 -13.56 -0.71 -14.85
N LYS A 440 -13.34 -1.65 -15.78
CA LYS A 440 -13.60 -3.07 -15.57
C LYS A 440 -12.81 -3.60 -14.37
N ASP A 441 -11.51 -3.35 -14.34
CA ASP A 441 -10.61 -3.89 -13.33
C ASP A 441 -10.90 -3.27 -11.95
N MET A 442 -11.22 -1.96 -11.91
CA MET A 442 -11.68 -1.28 -10.69
C MET A 442 -12.97 -1.92 -10.15
N PHE A 443 -13.92 -2.26 -11.03
CA PHE A 443 -15.16 -2.91 -10.62
C PHE A 443 -14.92 -4.35 -10.11
N GLU A 444 -13.99 -5.09 -10.70
CA GLU A 444 -13.61 -6.42 -10.25
C GLU A 444 -12.85 -6.39 -8.91
N ALA A 445 -12.00 -5.39 -8.70
CA ALA A 445 -11.37 -5.12 -7.41
C ALA A 445 -12.41 -4.82 -6.31
N TYR A 446 -13.41 -3.99 -6.60
CA TYR A 446 -14.54 -3.77 -5.69
C TYR A 446 -15.32 -5.06 -5.40
N SER A 447 -15.57 -5.89 -6.41
CA SER A 447 -16.23 -7.19 -6.23
C SER A 447 -15.38 -8.11 -5.35
N THR A 448 -14.06 -8.07 -5.54
CA THR A 448 -13.09 -8.80 -4.72
C THR A 448 -13.09 -8.30 -3.27
N ALA A 449 -13.22 -6.99 -3.01
CA ALA A 449 -13.34 -6.46 -1.65
C ALA A 449 -14.53 -7.05 -0.88
N LEU A 450 -15.69 -7.16 -1.53
CA LEU A 450 -16.87 -7.80 -0.93
C LEU A 450 -16.65 -9.31 -0.69
N ASN A 451 -15.98 -9.98 -1.63
CA ASN A 451 -15.68 -11.40 -1.49
C ASN A 451 -14.61 -11.65 -0.39
N ILE A 452 -13.65 -10.75 -0.18
CA ILE A 452 -12.70 -10.82 0.94
C ILE A 452 -13.44 -10.83 2.28
N ILE A 453 -14.43 -9.96 2.45
CA ILE A 453 -15.26 -9.91 3.67
C ILE A 453 -15.98 -11.25 3.87
N HIS A 454 -16.59 -11.77 2.80
CA HIS A 454 -17.29 -13.05 2.83
C HIS A 454 -16.33 -14.21 3.14
N GLU A 455 -15.22 -14.31 2.43
CA GLU A 455 -14.27 -15.42 2.57
C GLU A 455 -13.54 -15.41 3.94
N THR A 456 -13.30 -14.24 4.52
CA THR A 456 -12.75 -14.14 5.89
C THR A 456 -13.66 -14.84 6.89
N LEU A 457 -14.98 -14.66 6.79
CA LEU A 457 -15.94 -15.36 7.62
C LEU A 457 -15.98 -16.87 7.28
N GLN A 458 -16.07 -17.24 6.00
CA GLN A 458 -16.20 -18.63 5.56
C GLN A 458 -15.03 -19.51 6.00
N GLN A 459 -13.81 -19.02 5.82
CA GLN A 459 -12.61 -19.77 6.21
C GLN A 459 -12.47 -19.88 7.72
N SER A 460 -12.87 -18.85 8.46
CA SER A 460 -12.90 -18.89 9.94
C SER A 460 -13.89 -19.95 10.46
N LEU A 461 -15.06 -20.05 9.84
CA LEU A 461 -16.05 -21.09 10.18
C LEU A 461 -15.52 -22.50 9.88
N THR A 462 -14.82 -22.68 8.77
CA THR A 462 -14.23 -23.94 8.37
C THR A 462 -13.12 -24.37 9.34
N GLU A 463 -12.24 -23.45 9.73
CA GLU A 463 -11.20 -23.71 10.73
C GLU A 463 -11.79 -24.09 12.09
N ASP A 464 -12.81 -23.39 12.57
CA ASP A 464 -13.43 -23.67 13.88
C ASP A 464 -14.08 -25.07 13.88
N LYS A 465 -14.75 -25.45 12.81
CA LYS A 465 -15.33 -26.78 12.62
C LYS A 465 -14.23 -27.85 12.65
N THR A 466 -13.16 -27.69 11.87
CA THR A 466 -12.02 -28.62 11.83
C THR A 466 -11.36 -28.78 13.19
N LYS A 467 -11.16 -27.70 13.94
CA LYS A 467 -10.61 -27.73 15.30
C LYS A 467 -11.52 -28.49 16.27
N LYS A 468 -12.84 -28.34 16.17
CA LYS A 468 -13.81 -29.08 17.00
C LYS A 468 -13.81 -30.57 16.67
N ASP A 469 -13.83 -30.92 15.38
CA ASP A 469 -13.78 -32.32 14.93
C ASP A 469 -12.49 -33.01 15.35
N LEU A 470 -11.33 -32.34 15.22
CA LEU A 470 -10.04 -32.84 15.67
C LEU A 470 -10.00 -33.06 17.20
N LYS A 471 -10.52 -32.12 17.98
CA LYS A 471 -10.64 -32.27 19.45
C LYS A 471 -11.55 -33.43 19.83
N ALA A 472 -12.64 -33.68 19.10
CA ALA A 472 -13.54 -34.81 19.33
C ALA A 472 -12.84 -36.15 19.02
N ALA A 473 -12.12 -36.20 17.87
CA ALA A 473 -11.34 -37.39 17.48
C ALA A 473 -10.22 -37.73 18.51
N LEU A 474 -9.46 -36.72 18.94
CA LEU A 474 -8.41 -36.91 19.97
C LEU A 474 -8.95 -37.37 21.33
N ARG A 475 -10.18 -36.94 21.70
CA ARG A 475 -10.85 -37.42 22.91
C ARG A 475 -11.32 -38.90 22.77
N SER A 476 -11.68 -39.32 21.55
CA SER A 476 -12.08 -40.70 21.30
C SER A 476 -10.90 -41.67 21.29
N ILE A 477 -9.71 -41.22 20.96
CA ILE A 477 -8.46 -42.02 20.98
C ILE A 477 -7.91 -42.19 22.40
N LYS A 478 -8.24 -41.28 23.32
CA LYS A 478 -7.81 -41.33 24.73
C LYS A 478 -8.77 -42.11 25.66
N LYS A 479 -9.87 -42.60 25.13
CA LYS A 479 -10.79 -43.56 25.80
C LYS A 479 -10.56 -44.97 25.26
#